data_a8573f3006e41179f7bff7ffa38bbe2e
#
_entry.id   a8573f3006e41179f7bff7ffa38bbe2e
#
_cell.length_a   1.000
_cell.length_b   1.000
_cell.length_c   1.000
_cell.angle_alpha   90.00
_cell.angle_beta   90.00
_cell.angle_gamma   90.00
#
_symmetry.space_group_name_H-M   'P 1'
#
loop_
_entity.id
_entity.type
_entity.pdbx_description
1 polymer ?
#
loop_
_entity_poly.entity_id
_entity_poly.type
_entity_poly.pdbx_seq_one_letter_code
_entity_poly.pdbx_strand_id
1 'polypeptide(L)'
;MRTENLKKEIFLSEILIAPSLLSADFSDLKNEIHKVTEAGADWLHVDVMDGNFVPNITIGMPVVKAIKPVAKIPLDVHLMIEKPERYIEEFVKAGSDYLTLHLESTSNLKESLHKIKTLGCKAGVTLKPNTPIEEVKPYLS
;
A
#
# COMPACT_ATOMS: atom_id res chain seq x y z
N MET A 1 32.55 12.95 16.68
CA MET A 1 31.90 13.79 15.66
C MET A 1 31.62 13.07 14.33
N ARG A 2 32.53 12.29 13.72
CA ARG A 2 32.28 11.58 12.46
C ARG A 2 31.27 10.42 12.55
N THR A 3 31.20 9.72 13.68
CA THR A 3 30.33 8.55 13.91
C THR A 3 28.86 8.91 14.20
N GLU A 4 28.58 10.08 14.77
CA GLU A 4 27.22 10.55 15.04
C GLU A 4 26.53 11.07 13.77
N ASN A 5 27.29 11.70 12.87
CA ASN A 5 26.73 12.13 11.56
C ASN A 5 26.42 10.93 10.67
N LEU A 6 27.26 9.88 10.66
CA LEU A 6 26.95 8.65 9.90
C LEU A 6 25.67 7.94 10.40
N LYS A 7 25.45 7.89 11.73
CA LYS A 7 24.22 7.31 12.29
C LYS A 7 22.98 8.14 11.94
N LYS A 8 23.09 9.46 11.88
CA LYS A 8 22.01 10.36 11.49
C LYS A 8 21.66 10.24 9.99
N GLU A 9 22.67 10.12 9.13
CA GLU A 9 22.46 9.91 7.68
C GLU A 9 21.85 8.54 7.37
N ILE A 10 22.28 7.48 8.07
CA ILE A 10 21.72 6.13 7.93
C ILE A 10 20.25 6.10 8.38
N PHE A 11 19.92 6.79 9.49
CA PHE A 11 18.53 6.82 9.99
C PHE A 11 17.58 7.60 9.07
N LEU A 12 18.03 8.68 8.46
CA LEU A 12 17.23 9.49 7.53
C LEU A 12 17.05 8.81 6.15
N SER A 13 17.98 7.96 5.73
CA SER A 13 17.87 7.21 4.47
C SER A 13 16.94 5.98 4.55
N GLU A 14 16.49 5.60 5.74
CA GLU A 14 15.58 4.47 5.97
C GLU A 14 14.12 4.87 6.16
N ILE A 15 13.83 6.18 6.31
CA ILE A 15 12.46 6.67 6.47
C ILE A 15 11.87 6.98 5.09
N LEU A 16 10.81 6.25 4.72
CA LEU A 16 10.05 6.48 3.50
C LEU A 16 8.73 7.18 3.85
N ILE A 17 8.37 8.19 3.07
CA ILE A 17 7.14 8.97 3.25
C ILE A 17 6.14 8.57 2.17
N ALA A 18 4.99 8.05 2.60
CA ALA A 18 3.91 7.60 1.74
C ALA A 18 2.59 8.31 2.10
N PRO A 19 2.33 9.52 1.58
CA PRO A 19 1.07 10.22 1.84
C PRO A 19 -0.12 9.44 1.27
N SER A 20 -1.22 9.40 2.03
CA SER A 20 -2.44 8.74 1.60
C SER A 20 -3.26 9.59 0.64
N LEU A 21 -3.69 8.97 -0.45
CA LEU A 21 -4.59 9.56 -1.44
C LEU A 21 -5.96 9.94 -0.85
N LEU A 22 -6.36 9.35 0.28
CA LEU A 22 -7.61 9.71 0.96
C LEU A 22 -7.65 11.16 1.44
N SER A 23 -6.49 11.78 1.64
CA SER A 23 -6.39 13.19 2.06
C SER A 23 -6.38 14.17 0.88
N ALA A 24 -6.44 13.66 -0.36
CA ALA A 24 -6.39 14.48 -1.57
C ALA A 24 -7.76 15.02 -1.97
N ASP A 25 -7.77 16.05 -2.79
CA ASP A 25 -8.97 16.45 -3.53
C ASP A 25 -9.21 15.45 -4.68
N PHE A 26 -10.25 14.61 -4.51
CA PHE A 26 -10.61 13.59 -5.51
C PHE A 26 -11.07 14.16 -6.85
N SER A 27 -11.48 15.43 -6.88
CA SER A 27 -11.83 16.10 -8.14
C SER A 27 -10.60 16.49 -8.98
N ASP A 28 -9.39 16.50 -8.36
CA ASP A 28 -8.14 16.90 -9.03
C ASP A 28 -6.93 16.03 -8.63
N LEU A 29 -7.13 14.72 -8.60
CA LEU A 29 -6.12 13.74 -8.18
C LEU A 29 -4.79 13.90 -8.91
N LYS A 30 -4.82 14.29 -10.19
CA LYS A 30 -3.59 14.49 -10.97
C LYS A 30 -2.68 15.54 -10.35
N ASN A 31 -3.22 16.71 -10.02
CA ASN A 31 -2.45 17.79 -9.42
C ASN A 31 -2.05 17.47 -7.99
N GLU A 32 -2.91 16.80 -7.22
CA GLU A 32 -2.60 16.35 -5.86
C GLU A 32 -1.41 15.37 -5.84
N ILE A 33 -1.38 14.41 -6.78
CA ILE A 33 -0.26 13.46 -6.92
C ILE A 33 1.03 14.21 -7.31
N HIS A 34 0.95 15.19 -8.22
CA HIS A 34 2.11 16.00 -8.59
C HIS A 34 2.65 16.78 -7.39
N LYS A 35 1.79 17.44 -6.61
CA LYS A 35 2.18 18.21 -5.42
C LYS A 35 2.97 17.36 -4.41
N VAL A 36 2.46 16.18 -4.05
CA VAL A 36 3.14 15.33 -3.07
C VAL A 36 4.43 14.74 -3.63
N THR A 37 4.47 14.41 -4.93
CA THR A 37 5.68 13.93 -5.60
C THR A 37 6.77 15.00 -5.61
N GLU A 38 6.44 16.25 -5.97
CA GLU A 38 7.37 17.39 -5.95
C GLU A 38 7.82 17.77 -4.55
N ALA A 39 6.97 17.51 -3.53
CA ALA A 39 7.32 17.70 -2.12
C ALA A 39 8.27 16.61 -1.58
N GLY A 40 8.60 15.58 -2.38
CA GLY A 40 9.57 14.54 -2.02
C GLY A 40 8.96 13.30 -1.38
N ALA A 41 7.68 13.00 -1.64
CA ALA A 41 7.09 11.72 -1.25
C ALA A 41 7.78 10.56 -1.97
N ASP A 42 8.06 9.47 -1.23
CA ASP A 42 8.72 8.27 -1.77
C ASP A 42 7.73 7.33 -2.43
N TRP A 43 6.53 7.18 -1.87
CA TRP A 43 5.43 6.36 -2.38
C TRP A 43 4.11 7.13 -2.34
N LEU A 44 3.10 6.64 -3.06
CA LEU A 44 1.73 7.11 -2.94
C LEU A 44 0.89 6.00 -2.30
N HIS A 45 0.36 6.25 -1.10
CA HIS A 45 -0.48 5.28 -0.39
C HIS A 45 -1.93 5.34 -0.86
N VAL A 46 -2.50 4.18 -1.20
CA VAL A 46 -3.83 4.06 -1.81
C VAL A 46 -4.68 3.12 -0.98
N ASP A 47 -5.57 3.68 -0.15
CA ASP A 47 -6.45 2.93 0.75
C ASP A 47 -7.74 2.52 0.04
N VAL A 48 -7.93 1.21 -0.15
CA VAL A 48 -9.11 0.60 -0.77
C VAL A 48 -10.00 -0.01 0.30
N MET A 49 -11.25 0.45 0.38
CA MET A 49 -12.23 0.04 1.40
C MET A 49 -13.54 -0.35 0.74
N ASP A 50 -14.18 -1.44 1.20
CA ASP A 50 -15.36 -2.04 0.60
C ASP A 50 -16.67 -1.86 1.40
N GLY A 51 -16.60 -1.22 2.56
CA GLY A 51 -17.76 -1.04 3.45
C GLY A 51 -18.17 -2.29 4.25
N ASN A 52 -17.43 -3.41 4.11
CA ASN A 52 -17.65 -4.65 4.85
C ASN A 52 -16.52 -4.90 5.84
N PHE A 53 -15.30 -5.00 5.38
CA PHE A 53 -14.13 -5.19 6.23
C PHE A 53 -13.88 -4.00 7.15
N VAL A 54 -14.15 -2.79 6.64
CA VAL A 54 -14.18 -1.50 7.36
C VAL A 54 -15.45 -0.73 7.02
N PRO A 55 -15.97 0.15 7.91
CA PRO A 55 -17.25 0.83 7.72
C PRO A 55 -17.14 2.07 6.79
N ASN A 56 -16.36 1.97 5.73
CA ASN A 56 -16.19 3.01 4.73
C ASN A 56 -16.05 2.39 3.34
N ILE A 57 -16.42 3.14 2.30
CA ILE A 57 -16.24 2.78 0.89
C ILE A 57 -15.40 3.89 0.26
N THR A 58 -14.31 3.54 -0.42
CA THR A 58 -13.42 4.54 -1.00
C THR A 58 -13.28 4.40 -2.51
N ILE A 59 -12.27 3.70 -2.96
CA ILE A 59 -11.88 3.58 -4.38
C ILE A 59 -11.56 2.13 -4.70
N GLY A 60 -11.34 1.85 -5.98
CA GLY A 60 -10.98 0.51 -6.46
C GLY A 60 -10.06 0.56 -7.66
N MET A 61 -9.93 -0.57 -8.37
CA MET A 61 -9.06 -0.76 -9.52
C MET A 61 -9.15 0.33 -10.60
N PRO A 62 -10.34 0.89 -10.93
CA PRO A 62 -10.42 1.94 -11.94
C PRO A 62 -9.61 3.19 -11.58
N VAL A 63 -9.61 3.58 -10.30
CA VAL A 63 -8.83 4.74 -9.82
C VAL A 63 -7.34 4.40 -9.83
N VAL A 64 -6.93 3.23 -9.30
CA VAL A 64 -5.53 2.77 -9.34
C VAL A 64 -5.01 2.80 -10.78
N LYS A 65 -5.76 2.27 -11.74
CA LYS A 65 -5.41 2.27 -13.16
C LYS A 65 -5.31 3.68 -13.74
N ALA A 66 -6.19 4.59 -13.33
CA ALA A 66 -6.20 5.97 -13.84
C ALA A 66 -5.02 6.79 -13.32
N ILE A 67 -4.61 6.59 -12.06
CA ILE A 67 -3.50 7.34 -11.44
C ILE A 67 -2.13 6.76 -11.78
N LYS A 68 -2.03 5.47 -12.13
CA LYS A 68 -0.73 4.82 -12.43
C LYS A 68 0.11 5.57 -13.47
N PRO A 69 -0.41 6.01 -14.63
CA PRO A 69 0.37 6.76 -15.61
C PRO A 69 0.74 8.18 -15.15
N VAL A 70 0.07 8.71 -14.14
CA VAL A 70 0.32 10.04 -13.57
C VAL A 70 1.36 9.99 -12.46
N ALA A 71 1.32 8.94 -11.64
CA ALA A 71 2.24 8.75 -10.52
C ALA A 71 3.64 8.38 -11.02
N LYS A 72 4.64 9.22 -10.71
CA LYS A 72 6.06 8.97 -10.99
C LYS A 72 6.76 8.20 -9.86
N ILE A 73 6.06 8.01 -8.75
CA ILE A 73 6.49 7.25 -7.57
C ILE A 73 5.66 5.99 -7.44
N PRO A 74 6.15 4.94 -6.74
CA PRO A 74 5.43 3.69 -6.58
C PRO A 74 4.06 3.86 -5.92
N LEU A 75 3.08 3.05 -6.37
CA LEU A 75 1.77 2.92 -5.74
C LEU A 75 1.81 1.82 -4.67
N ASP A 76 1.59 2.20 -3.43
CA ASP A 76 1.44 1.32 -2.27
C ASP A 76 -0.05 1.13 -1.98
N VAL A 77 -0.63 0.05 -2.52
CA VAL A 77 -2.07 -0.21 -2.46
C VAL A 77 -2.38 -1.08 -1.24
N HIS A 78 -3.22 -0.55 -0.35
CA HIS A 78 -3.65 -1.20 0.89
C HIS A 78 -5.11 -1.65 0.77
N LEU A 79 -5.34 -2.97 0.83
CA LEU A 79 -6.67 -3.55 0.71
C LEU A 79 -7.31 -3.79 2.08
N MET A 80 -8.24 -2.92 2.43
CA MET A 80 -9.16 -3.07 3.56
C MET A 80 -10.50 -3.61 3.06
N ILE A 81 -10.48 -4.78 2.45
CA ILE A 81 -11.64 -5.44 1.84
C ILE A 81 -11.74 -6.90 2.29
N GLU A 82 -12.93 -7.45 2.26
CA GLU A 82 -13.15 -8.88 2.51
C GLU A 82 -12.69 -9.74 1.32
N LYS A 83 -12.04 -10.87 1.63
CA LYS A 83 -11.59 -11.85 0.63
C LYS A 83 -10.77 -11.21 -0.50
N PRO A 84 -9.69 -10.45 -0.17
CA PRO A 84 -8.87 -9.74 -1.14
C PRO A 84 -8.23 -10.66 -2.18
N GLU A 85 -8.05 -11.96 -1.89
CA GLU A 85 -7.51 -12.96 -2.81
C GLU A 85 -8.26 -13.04 -4.14
N ARG A 86 -9.52 -12.60 -4.17
CA ARG A 86 -10.36 -12.56 -5.37
C ARG A 86 -9.97 -11.46 -6.34
N TYR A 87 -9.25 -10.44 -5.87
CA TYR A 87 -8.98 -9.20 -6.62
C TYR A 87 -7.48 -8.92 -6.81
N ILE A 88 -6.59 -9.79 -6.35
CA ILE A 88 -5.14 -9.60 -6.43
C ILE A 88 -4.69 -9.32 -7.88
N GLU A 89 -5.13 -10.13 -8.84
CA GLU A 89 -4.72 -9.98 -10.24
C GLU A 89 -5.15 -8.64 -10.83
N GLU A 90 -6.39 -8.23 -10.54
CA GLU A 90 -6.96 -6.98 -11.03
C GLU A 90 -6.22 -5.77 -10.46
N PHE A 91 -5.87 -5.77 -9.17
CA PHE A 91 -5.09 -4.69 -8.57
C PHE A 91 -3.66 -4.65 -9.10
N VAL A 92 -3.01 -5.79 -9.28
CA VAL A 92 -1.68 -5.85 -9.88
C VAL A 92 -1.72 -5.34 -11.32
N LYS A 93 -2.69 -5.79 -12.14
CA LYS A 93 -2.90 -5.31 -13.52
C LYS A 93 -3.24 -3.82 -13.59
N ALA A 94 -3.91 -3.28 -12.56
CA ALA A 94 -4.20 -1.86 -12.47
C ALA A 94 -2.95 -1.01 -12.23
N GLY A 95 -1.85 -1.60 -11.74
CA GLY A 95 -0.55 -0.95 -11.59
C GLY A 95 -0.06 -0.77 -10.16
N SER A 96 -0.53 -1.61 -9.23
CA SER A 96 0.02 -1.66 -7.87
C SER A 96 1.48 -2.10 -7.90
N ASP A 97 2.38 -1.32 -7.32
CA ASP A 97 3.79 -1.70 -7.13
C ASP A 97 3.98 -2.48 -5.83
N TYR A 98 3.21 -2.13 -4.81
CA TYR A 98 3.05 -2.83 -3.55
C TYR A 98 1.58 -3.15 -3.34
N LEU A 99 1.27 -4.33 -2.83
CA LEU A 99 -0.11 -4.73 -2.50
C LEU A 99 -0.12 -5.34 -1.11
N THR A 100 -0.77 -4.64 -0.17
CA THR A 100 -0.83 -4.98 1.25
C THR A 100 -2.20 -5.53 1.61
N LEU A 101 -2.23 -6.70 2.26
CA LEU A 101 -3.43 -7.38 2.73
C LEU A 101 -3.48 -7.41 4.25
N HIS A 102 -4.68 -7.41 4.80
CA HIS A 102 -4.90 -7.69 6.22
C HIS A 102 -4.87 -9.18 6.51
N LEU A 103 -4.19 -9.57 7.60
CA LEU A 103 -4.20 -10.95 8.10
C LEU A 103 -5.66 -11.44 8.32
N GLU A 104 -6.51 -10.58 8.84
CA GLU A 104 -7.89 -10.90 9.22
C GLU A 104 -8.87 -10.94 8.05
N SER A 105 -8.46 -10.47 6.87
CA SER A 105 -9.35 -10.35 5.70
C SER A 105 -9.45 -11.61 4.85
N THR A 106 -8.54 -12.57 5.04
CA THR A 106 -8.46 -13.81 4.26
C THR A 106 -8.02 -15.00 5.09
N SER A 107 -8.56 -16.18 4.79
CA SER A 107 -8.11 -17.46 5.37
C SER A 107 -6.86 -18.03 4.66
N ASN A 108 -6.49 -17.47 3.50
CA ASN A 108 -5.43 -17.98 2.61
C ASN A 108 -4.30 -16.96 2.43
N LEU A 109 -3.88 -16.30 3.53
CA LEU A 109 -2.91 -15.21 3.45
C LEU A 109 -1.60 -15.63 2.79
N LYS A 110 -1.06 -16.81 3.15
CA LYS A 110 0.21 -17.30 2.61
C LYS A 110 0.19 -17.45 1.09
N GLU A 111 -0.86 -18.09 0.57
CA GLU A 111 -1.06 -18.28 -0.86
C GLU A 111 -1.29 -16.93 -1.57
N SER A 112 -2.01 -16.02 -0.92
CA SER A 112 -2.27 -14.67 -1.43
C SER A 112 -0.99 -13.86 -1.57
N LEU A 113 -0.12 -13.84 -0.54
CA LEU A 113 1.19 -13.18 -0.59
C LEU A 113 2.10 -13.80 -1.65
N HIS A 114 2.09 -15.13 -1.78
CA HIS A 114 2.84 -15.83 -2.84
C HIS A 114 2.33 -15.41 -4.23
N LYS A 115 1.01 -15.37 -4.43
CA LYS A 115 0.39 -14.96 -5.70
C LYS A 115 0.79 -13.53 -6.08
N ILE A 116 0.76 -12.58 -5.14
CA ILE A 116 1.20 -11.20 -5.37
C ILE A 116 2.64 -11.18 -5.88
N LYS A 117 3.56 -11.89 -5.18
CA LYS A 117 4.97 -11.97 -5.57
C LYS A 117 5.16 -12.59 -6.95
N THR A 118 4.42 -13.66 -7.27
CA THR A 118 4.49 -14.35 -8.57
C THR A 118 4.04 -13.46 -9.73
N LEU A 119 3.11 -12.54 -9.47
CA LEU A 119 2.64 -11.54 -10.44
C LEU A 119 3.60 -10.35 -10.61
N GLY A 120 4.75 -10.35 -9.91
CA GLY A 120 5.76 -9.29 -9.99
C GLY A 120 5.48 -8.07 -9.13
N CYS A 121 4.47 -8.11 -8.26
CA CYS A 121 4.16 -7.07 -7.30
C CYS A 121 4.80 -7.37 -5.94
N LYS A 122 5.14 -6.35 -5.17
CA LYS A 122 5.65 -6.52 -3.81
C LYS A 122 4.50 -6.75 -2.84
N ALA A 123 4.60 -7.81 -2.03
CA ALA A 123 3.56 -8.19 -1.09
C ALA A 123 3.79 -7.57 0.29
N GLY A 124 2.74 -6.98 0.86
CA GLY A 124 2.69 -6.48 2.22
C GLY A 124 1.62 -7.20 3.06
N VAL A 125 1.82 -7.22 4.36
CA VAL A 125 0.83 -7.71 5.34
C VAL A 125 0.66 -6.69 6.45
N THR A 126 -0.58 -6.49 6.86
CA THR A 126 -0.94 -5.60 7.96
C THR A 126 -1.96 -6.25 8.90
N LEU A 127 -2.15 -5.67 10.07
CA LEU A 127 -3.01 -6.14 11.14
C LEU A 127 -4.01 -5.07 11.54
N LYS A 128 -5.19 -5.48 12.02
CA LYS A 128 -6.07 -4.57 12.77
C LYS A 128 -5.44 -4.21 14.11
N PRO A 129 -5.76 -3.04 14.69
CA PRO A 129 -5.14 -2.56 15.94
C PRO A 129 -5.25 -3.54 17.12
N ASN A 130 -6.27 -4.39 17.14
CA ASN A 130 -6.52 -5.35 18.22
C ASN A 130 -5.89 -6.73 17.96
N THR A 131 -5.26 -6.97 16.81
CA THR A 131 -4.61 -8.23 16.47
C THR A 131 -3.18 -8.23 16.99
N PRO A 132 -2.77 -9.24 17.79
CA PRO A 132 -1.40 -9.32 18.30
C PRO A 132 -0.36 -9.41 17.18
N ILE A 133 0.76 -8.68 17.33
CA ILE A 133 1.85 -8.66 16.33
C ILE A 133 2.47 -10.05 16.11
N GLU A 134 2.36 -10.94 17.08
CA GLU A 134 2.85 -12.30 16.99
C GLU A 134 2.19 -13.11 15.87
N GLU A 135 0.95 -12.80 15.55
CA GLU A 135 0.18 -13.52 14.53
C GLU A 135 0.71 -13.30 13.11
N VAL A 136 1.43 -12.20 12.85
CA VAL A 136 2.01 -11.94 11.53
C VAL A 136 3.37 -12.60 11.32
N LYS A 137 4.08 -12.98 12.40
CA LYS A 137 5.44 -13.56 12.32
C LYS A 137 5.61 -14.71 11.33
N PRO A 138 4.66 -15.68 11.21
CA PRO A 138 4.78 -16.79 10.25
C PRO A 138 4.82 -16.35 8.77
N TYR A 139 4.44 -15.10 8.48
CA TYR A 139 4.32 -14.56 7.12
C TYR A 139 5.45 -13.61 6.73
N LEU A 140 6.39 -13.32 7.63
CA LEU A 140 7.49 -12.38 7.42
C LEU A 140 8.76 -13.00 6.81
N SER A 141 8.72 -14.26 6.39
CA SER A 141 9.86 -15.00 5.80
C SER A 141 9.80 -15.05 4.29
#